data_6e6b0fee19bc8a4dfc784b5399e896f9
#
_entry.id   6e6b0fee19bc8a4dfc784b5399e896f9
#
_cell.length_a   1.000
_cell.length_b   1.000
_cell.length_c   1.000
_cell.angle_alpha   90.00
_cell.angle_beta   90.00
_cell.angle_gamma   90.00
#
_symmetry.space_group_name_H-M   'P 1'
#
loop_
_entity.id
_entity.type
_entity.pdbx_description
1 polymer ?
#
loop_
_entity_poly.entity_id
_entity_poly.type
_entity_poly.pdbx_seq_one_letter_code
_entity_poly.pdbx_strand_id
1 'polypeptide(L)'
;MISIWGKGRLLEKGGINSLEEFYYGEKLVEFIHFYSTGVYRDYEVELIINGDFLNFLQCDYKGHFLSVITESVTLEILKDCVNGHKAVFTALAEFAAKPGNTITYIVGNHDQGMLWPACRAYLNQVIGTPIRFKNIVYFFDGVHIEHGHMHEAANRMDPKKFFLKKDLVEPILNLPFGSHFFLEVVLKIKQHYPHVDKIRPFGKMVRWAFLNETGTMVRAFFMAMGYFLKSILVKDPRRHWPLKRIIQVIAESAIFPDLSESARKILGDDRVHTVIFGHTHVYQYRQWSENKEYFNTGTWTEITSLDIVSLGKITKLTYVLIEYPEDGGRPRGRLKEWKGYHKIEEDVAIS
;
A
#
# COMPACT_ATOMS: atom_id res chain seq x y z
N MET A 1 2.17 -1.53 -6.78
CA MET A 1 1.60 -0.68 -5.73
C MET A 1 2.34 0.65 -5.75
N ILE A 2 1.63 1.75 -5.89
CA ILE A 2 2.21 3.09 -5.82
C ILE A 2 1.74 3.64 -4.49
N SER A 3 2.63 3.76 -3.50
CA SER A 3 2.28 4.33 -2.21
C SER A 3 2.69 5.80 -2.19
N ILE A 4 1.73 6.70 -2.15
CA ILE A 4 1.93 8.11 -1.82
C ILE A 4 1.76 8.22 -0.31
N TRP A 5 2.81 8.63 0.37
CA TRP A 5 2.88 8.58 1.81
C TRP A 5 2.87 10.00 2.36
N GLY A 6 1.77 10.34 3.04
CA GLY A 6 1.75 11.49 3.91
C GLY A 6 1.55 12.86 3.27
N LYS A 7 1.95 13.88 4.01
CA LYS A 7 1.68 15.30 3.74
C LYS A 7 2.73 16.00 2.86
N GLY A 8 3.60 15.21 2.22
CA GLY A 8 4.71 15.72 1.45
C GLY A 8 6.01 15.88 2.25
N ARG A 9 7.09 16.13 1.52
CA ARG A 9 8.46 16.14 2.04
C ARG A 9 8.78 17.36 2.92
N LEU A 10 8.14 18.50 2.64
CA LEU A 10 8.38 19.74 3.36
C LEU A 10 7.28 19.98 4.39
N LEU A 11 7.67 20.28 5.62
CA LEU A 11 6.76 20.71 6.67
C LEU A 11 6.42 22.19 6.49
N GLU A 12 5.19 22.60 6.84
CA GLU A 12 4.72 24.01 6.74
C GLU A 12 5.62 25.02 7.47
N LYS A 13 6.28 24.57 8.55
CA LYS A 13 7.19 25.43 9.37
C LYS A 13 8.65 25.37 8.92
N GLY A 14 8.93 24.78 7.74
CA GLY A 14 10.28 24.47 7.31
C GLY A 14 10.84 23.23 8.01
N GLY A 15 11.58 22.42 7.26
CA GLY A 15 12.12 21.15 7.74
C GLY A 15 11.64 19.96 6.88
N ILE A 16 12.31 18.83 7.05
CA ILE A 16 12.02 17.60 6.29
C ILE A 16 11.10 16.72 7.13
N ASN A 17 9.99 16.30 6.53
CA ASN A 17 9.12 15.27 7.10
C ASN A 17 9.81 13.91 7.03
N SER A 18 10.37 13.44 8.14
CA SER A 18 11.09 12.16 8.22
C SER A 18 10.18 10.93 8.06
N LEU A 19 8.87 11.11 8.17
CA LEU A 19 7.87 10.06 7.95
C LEU A 19 7.36 10.02 6.50
N GLU A 20 7.71 11.01 5.67
CA GLU A 20 7.45 10.95 4.24
C GLU A 20 8.42 9.98 3.57
N GLU A 21 7.88 9.04 2.85
CA GLU A 21 8.65 7.92 2.27
C GLU A 21 8.54 7.81 0.76
N PHE A 22 7.67 8.61 0.14
CA PHE A 22 7.50 8.65 -1.30
C PHE A 22 8.28 9.80 -1.92
N TYR A 23 9.36 9.47 -2.62
CA TYR A 23 10.26 10.44 -3.24
C TYR A 23 10.20 10.46 -4.77
N TYR A 24 9.32 9.66 -5.37
CA TYR A 24 9.26 9.43 -6.81
C TYR A 24 8.05 10.10 -7.48
N GLY A 25 7.60 11.22 -6.93
CA GLY A 25 6.45 11.98 -7.47
C GLY A 25 6.60 12.37 -8.93
N GLU A 26 7.77 12.89 -9.31
CA GLU A 26 8.08 13.23 -10.71
C GLU A 26 8.04 12.01 -11.64
N LYS A 27 8.60 10.88 -11.18
CA LYS A 27 8.56 9.62 -11.94
C LYS A 27 7.15 9.07 -12.08
N LEU A 28 6.30 9.29 -11.09
CA LEU A 28 4.90 8.90 -11.18
C LEU A 28 4.13 9.82 -12.16
N VAL A 29 4.38 11.11 -12.15
CA VAL A 29 3.82 12.04 -13.13
C VAL A 29 4.26 11.65 -14.55
N GLU A 30 5.55 11.39 -14.76
CA GLU A 30 6.08 10.88 -16.03
C GLU A 30 5.35 9.59 -16.48
N PHE A 31 5.18 8.63 -15.56
CA PHE A 31 4.49 7.36 -15.83
C PHE A 31 3.04 7.57 -16.25
N ILE A 32 2.29 8.41 -15.53
CA ILE A 32 0.89 8.73 -15.84
C ILE A 32 0.79 9.39 -17.22
N HIS A 33 1.66 10.35 -17.51
CA HIS A 33 1.69 11.03 -18.80
C HIS A 33 2.05 10.07 -19.94
N PHE A 34 2.98 9.15 -19.74
CA PHE A 34 3.35 8.16 -20.74
C PHE A 34 2.15 7.34 -21.19
N TYR A 35 1.32 6.85 -20.25
CA TYR A 35 0.14 6.06 -20.56
C TYR A 35 -1.08 6.87 -20.97
N SER A 36 -0.95 8.19 -21.09
CA SER A 36 -2.01 9.08 -21.62
C SER A 36 -1.61 9.80 -22.90
N THR A 37 -0.37 9.65 -23.37
CA THR A 37 0.17 10.38 -24.52
C THR A 37 0.89 9.44 -25.50
N GLY A 38 1.51 9.99 -26.55
CA GLY A 38 2.32 9.24 -27.50
C GLY A 38 1.57 8.07 -28.11
N VAL A 39 2.16 6.86 -27.99
CA VAL A 39 1.59 5.63 -28.56
C VAL A 39 0.30 5.19 -27.85
N TYR A 40 0.06 5.65 -26.63
CA TYR A 40 -1.14 5.33 -25.86
C TYR A 40 -2.26 6.38 -26.02
N ARG A 41 -2.05 7.40 -26.90
CA ARG A 41 -3.04 8.47 -27.11
C ARG A 41 -4.42 7.94 -27.53
N ASP A 42 -4.44 6.93 -28.40
CA ASP A 42 -5.66 6.42 -29.02
C ASP A 42 -6.17 5.15 -28.32
N TYR A 43 -5.51 4.72 -27.24
CA TYR A 43 -5.97 3.61 -26.43
C TYR A 43 -6.90 4.06 -25.31
N GLU A 44 -7.84 3.18 -24.94
CA GLU A 44 -8.55 3.26 -23.68
C GLU A 44 -7.65 2.69 -22.58
N VAL A 45 -7.30 3.51 -21.60
CA VAL A 45 -6.38 3.12 -20.55
C VAL A 45 -7.06 3.19 -19.18
N GLU A 46 -7.05 2.08 -18.45
CA GLU A 46 -7.48 2.03 -17.06
C GLU A 46 -6.26 2.03 -16.13
N LEU A 47 -6.15 3.06 -15.29
CA LEU A 47 -5.16 3.12 -14.23
C LEU A 47 -5.73 2.49 -12.96
N ILE A 48 -5.20 1.34 -12.55
CA ILE A 48 -5.64 0.62 -11.36
C ILE A 48 -4.68 0.90 -10.20
N ILE A 49 -5.17 1.61 -9.20
CA ILE A 49 -4.47 1.86 -7.93
C ILE A 49 -4.79 0.68 -7.00
N ASN A 50 -3.80 -0.18 -6.76
CA ASN A 50 -4.01 -1.43 -6.01
C ASN A 50 -3.70 -1.29 -4.51
N GLY A 51 -4.36 -0.37 -3.84
CA GLY A 51 -4.27 -0.13 -2.41
C GLY A 51 -2.98 0.54 -1.94
N ASP A 52 -2.98 1.03 -0.71
CA ASP A 52 -1.87 1.72 -0.05
C ASP A 52 -1.29 2.88 -0.88
N PHE A 53 -2.14 3.54 -1.65
CA PHE A 53 -1.76 4.75 -2.39
C PHE A 53 -1.51 5.92 -1.44
N LEU A 54 -2.27 5.99 -0.36
CA LEU A 54 -2.14 6.95 0.73
C LEU A 54 -1.80 6.21 2.03
N ASN A 55 -1.04 6.83 2.91
CA ASN A 55 -0.76 6.26 4.22
C ASN A 55 -1.32 7.12 5.35
N PHE A 56 -2.62 6.99 5.58
CA PHE A 56 -3.28 7.71 6.67
C PHE A 56 -2.72 7.37 8.06
N LEU A 57 -2.13 6.18 8.24
CA LEU A 57 -1.57 5.76 9.52
C LEU A 57 -0.29 6.52 9.90
N GLN A 58 0.44 7.07 8.92
CA GLN A 58 1.66 7.86 9.15
C GLN A 58 1.43 9.38 9.07
N CYS A 59 0.20 9.80 8.79
CA CYS A 59 -0.15 11.20 8.80
C CYS A 59 -0.63 11.63 10.18
N ASP A 60 -0.03 12.66 10.73
CA ASP A 60 -0.53 13.29 11.95
C ASP A 60 -1.77 14.14 11.66
N TYR A 61 -2.62 14.32 12.66
CA TYR A 61 -3.67 15.30 12.68
C TYR A 61 -3.34 16.35 13.75
N LYS A 62 -3.00 17.55 13.32
CA LYS A 62 -2.59 18.67 14.21
C LYS A 62 -1.45 18.29 15.18
N GLY A 63 -0.46 17.55 14.69
CA GLY A 63 0.69 17.09 15.46
C GLY A 63 0.48 15.78 16.24
N HIS A 64 -0.68 15.13 16.13
CA HIS A 64 -1.01 13.90 16.86
C HIS A 64 -1.34 12.75 15.92
N PHE A 65 -0.81 11.57 16.20
CA PHE A 65 -1.19 10.33 15.53
C PHE A 65 -2.36 9.69 16.25
N LEU A 66 -3.50 9.65 15.58
CA LEU A 66 -4.75 9.24 16.18
C LEU A 66 -5.03 7.73 15.98
N SER A 67 -5.47 7.06 17.04
CA SER A 67 -6.00 5.68 16.99
C SER A 67 -7.52 5.61 16.83
N VAL A 68 -8.18 6.77 16.91
CA VAL A 68 -9.61 6.96 16.64
C VAL A 68 -9.71 7.80 15.37
N ILE A 69 -10.17 7.17 14.29
CA ILE A 69 -10.16 7.78 12.96
C ILE A 69 -11.60 7.93 12.49
N THR A 70 -12.08 9.17 12.51
CA THR A 70 -13.42 9.57 12.05
C THR A 70 -13.36 10.03 10.60
N GLU A 71 -14.53 10.22 9.99
CA GLU A 71 -14.61 10.73 8.62
C GLU A 71 -14.03 12.13 8.49
N SER A 72 -14.35 13.02 9.43
CA SER A 72 -13.87 14.41 9.43
C SER A 72 -12.35 14.49 9.53
N VAL A 73 -11.76 13.76 10.47
CA VAL A 73 -10.31 13.67 10.64
C VAL A 73 -9.63 13.13 9.38
N THR A 74 -10.17 12.06 8.81
CA THR A 74 -9.61 11.45 7.59
C THR A 74 -9.65 12.43 6.41
N LEU A 75 -10.75 13.15 6.26
CA LEU A 75 -10.92 14.13 5.19
C LEU A 75 -9.90 15.27 5.27
N GLU A 76 -9.62 15.77 6.47
CA GLU A 76 -8.58 16.80 6.67
C GLU A 76 -7.18 16.26 6.32
N ILE A 77 -6.84 15.06 6.79
CA ILE A 77 -5.58 14.41 6.43
C ILE A 77 -5.48 14.20 4.91
N LEU A 78 -6.57 13.78 4.25
CA LEU A 78 -6.60 13.60 2.80
C LEU A 78 -6.32 14.92 2.06
N LYS A 79 -6.90 16.03 2.52
CA LYS A 79 -6.64 17.36 1.95
C LYS A 79 -5.16 17.73 2.05
N ASP A 80 -4.55 17.47 3.21
CA ASP A 80 -3.11 17.71 3.42
C ASP A 80 -2.26 16.84 2.47
N CYS A 81 -2.61 15.55 2.31
CA CYS A 81 -1.92 14.66 1.37
C CYS A 81 -2.04 15.15 -0.09
N VAL A 82 -3.23 15.58 -0.50
CA VAL A 82 -3.44 16.12 -1.85
C VAL A 82 -2.60 17.38 -2.07
N ASN A 83 -2.56 18.26 -1.09
CA ASN A 83 -1.75 19.49 -1.16
C ASN A 83 -0.25 19.19 -1.20
N GLY A 84 0.22 18.21 -0.41
CA GLY A 84 1.63 17.81 -0.37
C GLY A 84 2.11 17.13 -1.67
N HIS A 85 1.20 16.53 -2.43
CA HIS A 85 1.49 15.82 -3.67
C HIS A 85 0.72 16.37 -4.88
N LYS A 86 0.50 17.69 -4.91
CA LYS A 86 -0.35 18.36 -5.90
C LYS A 86 -0.04 17.97 -7.35
N ALA A 87 1.25 17.87 -7.72
CA ALA A 87 1.66 17.51 -9.08
C ALA A 87 1.13 16.13 -9.51
N VAL A 88 1.13 15.15 -8.60
CA VAL A 88 0.62 13.80 -8.86
C VAL A 88 -0.90 13.83 -9.07
N PHE A 89 -1.63 14.54 -8.20
CA PHE A 89 -3.09 14.64 -8.33
C PHE A 89 -3.50 15.43 -9.57
N THR A 90 -2.72 16.44 -9.97
CA THR A 90 -2.91 17.14 -11.25
C THR A 90 -2.74 16.19 -12.43
N ALA A 91 -1.66 15.39 -12.44
CA ALA A 91 -1.44 14.40 -13.51
C ALA A 91 -2.54 13.32 -13.57
N LEU A 92 -3.06 12.89 -12.40
CA LEU A 92 -4.22 11.97 -12.35
C LEU A 92 -5.49 12.62 -12.92
N ALA A 93 -5.73 13.90 -12.63
CA ALA A 93 -6.87 14.64 -13.19
C ALA A 93 -6.75 14.79 -14.71
N GLU A 94 -5.57 15.16 -15.22
CA GLU A 94 -5.30 15.26 -16.66
C GLU A 94 -5.46 13.91 -17.36
N PHE A 95 -4.97 12.82 -16.75
CA PHE A 95 -5.16 11.45 -17.24
C PHE A 95 -6.65 11.11 -17.35
N ALA A 96 -7.41 11.37 -16.28
CA ALA A 96 -8.82 11.00 -16.19
C ALA A 96 -9.73 11.90 -17.07
N ALA A 97 -9.29 13.11 -17.40
CA ALA A 97 -10.00 14.01 -18.31
C ALA A 97 -9.97 13.53 -19.78
N LYS A 98 -9.04 12.64 -20.12
CA LYS A 98 -8.94 12.10 -21.48
C LYS A 98 -10.08 11.10 -21.73
N PRO A 99 -10.84 11.23 -22.84
CA PRO A 99 -11.87 10.26 -23.22
C PRO A 99 -11.31 8.83 -23.30
N GLY A 100 -12.04 7.87 -22.74
CA GLY A 100 -11.63 6.47 -22.68
C GLY A 100 -10.72 6.11 -21.49
N ASN A 101 -10.09 7.07 -20.85
CA ASN A 101 -9.28 6.80 -19.65
C ASN A 101 -10.15 6.71 -18.40
N THR A 102 -9.80 5.79 -17.51
CA THR A 102 -10.51 5.59 -16.25
C THR A 102 -9.55 5.30 -15.11
N ILE A 103 -9.97 5.62 -13.88
CA ILE A 103 -9.22 5.28 -12.68
C ILE A 103 -10.04 4.32 -11.81
N THR A 104 -9.45 3.21 -11.44
CA THR A 104 -10.01 2.29 -10.44
C THR A 104 -9.13 2.30 -9.19
N TYR A 105 -9.73 2.45 -8.01
CA TYR A 105 -9.06 2.52 -6.73
C TYR A 105 -9.51 1.36 -5.83
N ILE A 106 -8.59 0.47 -5.50
CA ILE A 106 -8.79 -0.62 -4.54
C ILE A 106 -8.23 -0.16 -3.20
N VAL A 107 -8.96 -0.36 -2.11
CA VAL A 107 -8.52 0.08 -0.78
C VAL A 107 -7.54 -0.93 -0.18
N GLY A 108 -6.41 -0.44 0.34
CA GLY A 108 -5.43 -1.21 1.08
C GLY A 108 -5.58 -1.08 2.61
N ASN A 109 -4.59 -1.56 3.36
CA ASN A 109 -4.62 -1.48 4.82
C ASN A 109 -4.02 -0.19 5.39
N HIS A 110 -3.32 0.61 4.60
CA HIS A 110 -2.84 1.94 5.00
C HIS A 110 -3.78 3.07 4.58
N ASP A 111 -4.60 2.86 3.56
CA ASP A 111 -5.54 3.85 3.04
C ASP A 111 -7.02 3.50 3.30
N GLN A 112 -7.30 2.81 4.40
CA GLN A 112 -8.66 2.48 4.84
C GLN A 112 -9.57 3.71 4.99
N GLY A 113 -8.98 4.90 5.15
CA GLY A 113 -9.70 6.17 5.12
C GLY A 113 -10.48 6.40 3.82
N MET A 114 -10.09 5.76 2.73
CA MET A 114 -10.84 5.79 1.46
C MET A 114 -12.14 4.96 1.48
N LEU A 115 -12.47 4.31 2.59
CA LEU A 115 -13.80 3.73 2.82
C LEU A 115 -14.86 4.79 3.18
N TRP A 116 -14.45 5.97 3.66
CA TRP A 116 -15.36 7.06 3.99
C TRP A 116 -15.96 7.70 2.74
N PRO A 117 -17.30 7.92 2.71
CA PRO A 117 -17.96 8.57 1.57
C PRO A 117 -17.43 9.97 1.29
N ALA A 118 -17.19 10.79 2.33
CA ALA A 118 -16.69 12.15 2.14
C ALA A 118 -15.28 12.18 1.53
N CYS A 119 -14.41 11.23 1.88
CA CYS A 119 -13.08 11.12 1.29
C CYS A 119 -13.15 10.75 -0.21
N ARG A 120 -14.04 9.83 -0.59
CA ARG A 120 -14.28 9.47 -1.99
C ARG A 120 -14.86 10.64 -2.79
N ALA A 121 -15.83 11.33 -2.22
CA ALA A 121 -16.42 12.51 -2.85
C ALA A 121 -15.36 13.62 -3.09
N TYR A 122 -14.53 13.88 -2.08
CA TYR A 122 -13.44 14.85 -2.22
C TYR A 122 -12.42 14.43 -3.28
N LEU A 123 -12.01 13.16 -3.31
CA LEU A 123 -11.06 12.69 -4.31
C LEU A 123 -11.65 12.76 -5.74
N ASN A 124 -12.93 12.43 -5.92
CA ASN A 124 -13.64 12.63 -7.18
C ASN A 124 -13.66 14.11 -7.59
N GLN A 125 -13.85 15.02 -6.65
CA GLN A 125 -13.80 16.47 -6.91
C GLN A 125 -12.39 16.90 -7.35
N VAL A 126 -11.35 16.42 -6.70
CA VAL A 126 -9.94 16.74 -7.04
C VAL A 126 -9.57 16.23 -8.43
N ILE A 127 -10.00 15.01 -8.77
CA ILE A 127 -9.73 14.39 -10.08
C ILE A 127 -10.62 14.94 -11.18
N GLY A 128 -11.79 15.47 -10.85
CA GLY A 128 -12.74 16.03 -11.82
C GLY A 128 -13.60 14.99 -12.54
N THR A 129 -13.37 13.70 -12.32
CA THR A 129 -14.13 12.58 -12.90
C THR A 129 -14.39 11.50 -11.85
N PRO A 130 -15.46 10.70 -11.98
CA PRO A 130 -15.74 9.61 -11.06
C PRO A 130 -14.67 8.52 -11.09
N ILE A 131 -14.11 8.21 -9.93
CA ILE A 131 -13.22 7.06 -9.70
C ILE A 131 -14.06 5.82 -9.37
N ARG A 132 -13.68 4.67 -9.90
CA ARG A 132 -14.29 3.37 -9.56
C ARG A 132 -13.67 2.83 -8.27
N PHE A 133 -14.32 3.05 -7.11
CA PHE A 133 -13.83 2.52 -5.84
C PHE A 133 -14.22 1.07 -5.64
N LYS A 134 -13.23 0.24 -5.27
CA LYS A 134 -13.39 -1.15 -4.84
C LYS A 134 -12.89 -1.29 -3.40
N ASN A 135 -13.72 -1.86 -2.53
CA ASN A 135 -13.34 -1.98 -1.11
C ASN A 135 -12.27 -3.04 -0.87
N ILE A 136 -12.27 -4.13 -1.66
CA ILE A 136 -11.35 -5.26 -1.48
C ILE A 136 -10.87 -5.78 -2.83
N VAL A 137 -11.77 -6.21 -3.71
CA VAL A 137 -11.47 -6.95 -4.95
C VAL A 137 -12.01 -6.21 -6.16
N TYR A 138 -11.24 -6.21 -7.22
CA TYR A 138 -11.65 -5.88 -8.56
C TYR A 138 -11.42 -7.11 -9.47
N PHE A 139 -12.49 -7.58 -10.10
CA PHE A 139 -12.48 -8.75 -10.99
C PHE A 139 -13.03 -8.37 -12.35
N PHE A 140 -12.33 -8.74 -13.41
CA PHE A 140 -12.75 -8.60 -14.80
C PHE A 140 -12.01 -9.62 -15.66
N ASP A 141 -12.68 -10.19 -16.66
CA ASP A 141 -12.12 -11.05 -17.70
C ASP A 141 -11.09 -12.11 -17.20
N GLY A 142 -11.38 -12.71 -16.05
CA GLY A 142 -10.51 -13.69 -15.42
C GLY A 142 -9.29 -13.14 -14.69
N VAL A 143 -9.17 -11.82 -14.58
CA VAL A 143 -8.14 -11.14 -13.79
C VAL A 143 -8.71 -10.75 -12.43
N HIS A 144 -8.11 -11.24 -11.35
CA HIS A 144 -8.44 -10.94 -9.96
C HIS A 144 -7.38 -10.01 -9.38
N ILE A 145 -7.78 -8.80 -9.01
CA ILE A 145 -6.89 -7.80 -8.41
C ILE A 145 -7.38 -7.46 -7.01
N GLU A 146 -6.51 -7.55 -6.05
CA GLU A 146 -6.72 -7.05 -4.69
C GLU A 146 -5.40 -6.58 -4.07
N HIS A 147 -5.47 -5.79 -3.02
CA HIS A 147 -4.25 -5.33 -2.36
C HIS A 147 -3.45 -6.50 -1.76
N GLY A 148 -4.12 -7.49 -1.16
CA GLY A 148 -3.51 -8.70 -0.60
C GLY A 148 -3.53 -8.76 0.93
N HIS A 149 -3.75 -7.66 1.63
CA HIS A 149 -3.79 -7.58 3.10
C HIS A 149 -4.86 -8.47 3.75
N MET A 150 -5.89 -8.86 2.99
CA MET A 150 -6.96 -9.73 3.48
C MET A 150 -6.49 -11.16 3.75
N HIS A 151 -5.33 -11.56 3.23
CA HIS A 151 -4.73 -12.89 3.42
C HIS A 151 -3.77 -12.95 4.60
N GLU A 152 -3.57 -11.86 5.32
CA GLU A 152 -2.70 -11.75 6.47
C GLU A 152 -3.52 -11.48 7.76
N ALA A 153 -3.32 -12.26 8.81
CA ALA A 153 -4.13 -12.16 10.03
C ALA A 153 -4.04 -10.78 10.70
N ALA A 154 -2.85 -10.15 10.65
CA ALA A 154 -2.61 -8.85 11.26
C ALA A 154 -3.39 -7.73 10.57
N ASN A 155 -3.50 -7.77 9.24
CA ASN A 155 -3.99 -6.66 8.41
C ASN A 155 -5.38 -6.90 7.82
N ARG A 156 -5.95 -8.10 8.07
CA ARG A 156 -7.29 -8.44 7.58
C ARG A 156 -8.36 -7.55 8.18
N MET A 157 -9.10 -6.86 7.34
CA MET A 157 -10.32 -6.12 7.71
C MET A 157 -11.53 -7.08 7.80
N ASP A 158 -12.55 -6.65 8.55
CA ASP A 158 -13.86 -7.30 8.51
C ASP A 158 -14.70 -6.68 7.37
N PRO A 159 -14.95 -7.41 6.26
CA PRO A 159 -15.68 -6.87 5.12
C PRO A 159 -17.14 -6.52 5.42
N LYS A 160 -17.67 -7.03 6.53
CA LYS A 160 -19.04 -6.75 7.00
C LYS A 160 -19.10 -5.58 7.99
N LYS A 161 -17.95 -5.13 8.50
CA LYS A 161 -17.87 -4.14 9.57
C LYS A 161 -16.68 -3.22 9.43
N PHE A 162 -16.66 -2.39 8.40
CA PHE A 162 -15.61 -1.39 8.21
C PHE A 162 -15.63 -0.25 9.24
N PHE A 163 -16.80 0.00 9.84
CA PHE A 163 -17.01 1.09 10.79
C PHE A 163 -17.59 0.56 12.10
N LEU A 164 -17.12 1.13 13.21
CA LEU A 164 -17.72 0.97 14.54
C LEU A 164 -18.66 2.16 14.78
N LYS A 165 -19.90 1.87 15.18
CA LYS A 165 -20.94 2.88 15.40
C LYS A 165 -21.57 2.79 16.78
N LYS A 166 -21.58 1.58 17.39
CA LYS A 166 -22.27 1.31 18.64
C LYS A 166 -21.59 2.04 19.80
N ASP A 167 -22.37 2.75 20.60
CA ASP A 167 -21.95 3.49 21.80
C ASP A 167 -20.88 4.57 21.53
N LEU A 168 -20.87 5.14 20.31
CA LEU A 168 -19.95 6.20 19.89
C LEU A 168 -20.74 7.44 19.45
N VAL A 169 -20.17 8.62 19.69
CA VAL A 169 -20.75 9.91 19.29
C VAL A 169 -20.80 10.01 17.76
N GLU A 170 -19.76 9.51 17.10
CA GLU A 170 -19.66 9.42 15.63
C GLU A 170 -19.02 8.09 15.22
N PRO A 171 -19.30 7.59 14.01
CA PRO A 171 -18.66 6.41 13.50
C PRO A 171 -17.15 6.56 13.40
N ILE A 172 -16.41 5.48 13.67
CA ILE A 172 -14.95 5.42 13.51
C ILE A 172 -14.55 4.23 12.63
N LEU A 173 -13.36 4.27 12.02
CA LEU A 173 -12.82 3.13 11.28
C LEU A 173 -12.60 1.94 12.23
N ASN A 174 -12.99 0.76 11.78
CA ASN A 174 -12.69 -0.51 12.44
C ASN A 174 -11.32 -1.02 11.94
N LEU A 175 -10.27 -0.43 12.47
CA LEU A 175 -8.90 -0.75 12.07
C LEU A 175 -8.53 -2.20 12.43
N PRO A 176 -7.77 -2.91 11.59
CA PRO A 176 -7.24 -4.23 11.92
C PRO A 176 -6.17 -4.15 13.01
N PHE A 177 -5.83 -5.31 13.58
CA PHE A 177 -4.83 -5.43 14.62
C PHE A 177 -3.50 -4.77 14.23
N GLY A 178 -3.01 -5.04 13.02
CA GLY A 178 -1.74 -4.50 12.51
C GLY A 178 -1.71 -2.98 12.48
N SER A 179 -2.82 -2.33 12.09
CA SER A 179 -2.91 -0.86 12.08
C SER A 179 -2.80 -0.27 13.50
N HIS A 180 -3.46 -0.87 14.50
CA HIS A 180 -3.32 -0.44 15.89
C HIS A 180 -1.92 -0.71 16.44
N PHE A 181 -1.33 -1.86 16.12
CA PHE A 181 0.05 -2.19 16.51
C PHE A 181 1.04 -1.21 15.87
N PHE A 182 0.83 -0.88 14.59
CA PHE A 182 1.62 0.12 13.89
C PHE A 182 1.59 1.47 14.60
N LEU A 183 0.41 1.99 14.92
CA LEU A 183 0.24 3.29 15.57
C LEU A 183 0.82 3.33 17.00
N GLU A 184 0.66 2.25 17.76
CA GLU A 184 1.04 2.24 19.18
C GLU A 184 2.49 1.80 19.45
N VAL A 185 3.07 1.04 18.54
CA VAL A 185 4.42 0.47 18.71
C VAL A 185 5.35 0.93 17.59
N VAL A 186 5.05 0.55 16.34
CA VAL A 186 5.98 0.76 15.22
C VAL A 186 6.23 2.24 14.98
N LEU A 187 5.19 3.05 14.96
CA LEU A 187 5.31 4.49 14.70
C LEU A 187 6.16 5.22 15.74
N LYS A 188 6.08 4.81 17.01
CA LYS A 188 6.93 5.36 18.06
C LYS A 188 8.42 4.99 17.89
N ILE A 189 8.70 3.82 17.33
CA ILE A 189 10.06 3.42 16.96
C ILE A 189 10.51 4.21 15.74
N LYS A 190 9.63 4.40 14.74
CA LYS A 190 9.93 5.16 13.52
C LYS A 190 10.26 6.62 13.78
N GLN A 191 9.75 7.24 14.83
CA GLN A 191 10.15 8.60 15.22
C GLN A 191 11.65 8.74 15.50
N HIS A 192 12.31 7.64 15.91
CA HIS A 192 13.75 7.59 16.17
C HIS A 192 14.52 6.86 15.05
N TYR A 193 13.89 5.89 14.43
CA TYR A 193 14.44 5.05 13.36
C TYR A 193 13.49 5.01 12.16
N PRO A 194 13.42 6.05 11.33
CA PRO A 194 12.39 6.22 10.30
C PRO A 194 12.27 5.06 9.29
N HIS A 195 13.35 4.30 9.09
CA HIS A 195 13.42 3.23 8.09
C HIS A 195 13.25 1.81 8.66
N VAL A 196 12.91 1.67 9.95
CA VAL A 196 12.89 0.36 10.62
C VAL A 196 11.96 -0.67 9.97
N ASP A 197 10.84 -0.24 9.45
CA ASP A 197 9.83 -1.08 8.78
C ASP A 197 10.18 -1.43 7.31
N LYS A 198 11.23 -0.82 6.76
CA LYS A 198 11.67 -1.00 5.37
C LYS A 198 12.86 -1.92 5.20
N ILE A 199 13.48 -2.34 6.29
CA ILE A 199 14.67 -3.18 6.25
C ILE A 199 14.26 -4.63 5.98
N ARG A 200 14.90 -5.24 4.99
CA ARG A 200 14.63 -6.62 4.55
C ARG A 200 15.92 -7.45 4.50
N PRO A 201 15.89 -8.76 4.85
CA PRO A 201 14.81 -9.45 5.55
C PRO A 201 14.67 -8.98 7.01
N PHE A 202 13.44 -8.88 7.48
CA PHE A 202 13.13 -8.39 8.84
C PHE A 202 13.85 -9.17 9.94
N GLY A 203 13.96 -10.50 9.83
CA GLY A 203 14.66 -11.33 10.79
C GLY A 203 16.16 -11.01 10.93
N LYS A 204 16.84 -10.66 9.83
CA LYS A 204 18.24 -10.17 9.87
C LYS A 204 18.32 -8.82 10.57
N MET A 205 17.37 -7.92 10.32
CA MET A 205 17.29 -6.63 11.01
C MET A 205 17.10 -6.81 12.52
N VAL A 206 16.16 -7.65 12.94
CA VAL A 206 15.91 -7.93 14.37
C VAL A 206 17.16 -8.50 15.03
N ARG A 207 17.83 -9.45 14.38
CA ARG A 207 19.07 -10.04 14.90
C ARG A 207 20.19 -9.01 15.03
N TRP A 208 20.37 -8.17 14.03
CA TRP A 208 21.36 -7.08 14.04
C TRP A 208 21.05 -6.08 15.16
N ALA A 209 19.80 -5.63 15.26
CA ALA A 209 19.37 -4.66 16.27
C ALA A 209 19.49 -5.23 17.68
N PHE A 210 19.26 -6.53 17.88
CA PHE A 210 19.47 -7.19 19.16
C PHE A 210 20.93 -7.15 19.60
N LEU A 211 21.87 -7.22 18.67
CA LEU A 211 23.31 -7.20 18.96
C LEU A 211 23.87 -5.79 19.13
N ASN A 212 23.31 -4.80 18.40
CA ASN A 212 23.91 -3.46 18.30
C ASN A 212 23.06 -2.37 18.99
N GLU A 213 21.74 -2.58 19.12
CA GLU A 213 20.77 -1.62 19.65
C GLU A 213 19.94 -2.25 20.77
N THR A 214 20.60 -2.97 21.68
CA THR A 214 19.94 -3.79 22.71
C THR A 214 18.93 -2.97 23.54
N GLY A 215 19.26 -1.75 23.93
CA GLY A 215 18.36 -0.88 24.70
C GLY A 215 17.06 -0.54 23.94
N THR A 216 17.18 -0.24 22.64
CA THR A 216 16.03 0.01 21.77
C THR A 216 15.19 -1.25 21.58
N MET A 217 15.83 -2.41 21.40
CA MET A 217 15.13 -3.70 21.25
C MET A 217 14.39 -4.09 22.52
N VAL A 218 15.01 -3.91 23.68
CA VAL A 218 14.36 -4.14 24.98
C VAL A 218 13.16 -3.24 25.16
N ARG A 219 13.30 -1.96 24.85
CA ARG A 219 12.17 -1.01 24.89
C ARG A 219 11.04 -1.40 23.92
N ALA A 220 11.38 -1.76 22.67
CA ALA A 220 10.42 -2.21 21.67
C ALA A 220 9.69 -3.49 22.11
N PHE A 221 10.43 -4.44 22.71
CA PHE A 221 9.87 -5.66 23.27
C PHE A 221 8.84 -5.36 24.37
N PHE A 222 9.18 -4.51 25.35
CA PHE A 222 8.24 -4.15 26.41
C PHE A 222 7.04 -3.35 25.89
N MET A 223 7.22 -2.50 24.90
CA MET A 223 6.11 -1.80 24.26
C MET A 223 5.17 -2.79 23.54
N ALA A 224 5.72 -3.74 22.79
CA ALA A 224 4.95 -4.77 22.11
C ALA A 224 4.22 -5.68 23.13
N MET A 225 4.93 -6.13 24.17
CA MET A 225 4.34 -6.92 25.26
C MET A 225 3.22 -6.17 25.96
N GLY A 226 3.43 -4.89 26.30
CA GLY A 226 2.41 -4.04 26.89
C GLY A 226 1.18 -3.88 25.99
N TYR A 227 1.39 -3.74 24.68
CA TYR A 227 0.32 -3.68 23.70
C TYR A 227 -0.48 -5.00 23.64
N PHE A 228 0.19 -6.15 23.61
CA PHE A 228 -0.46 -7.47 23.60
C PHE A 228 -1.24 -7.70 24.89
N LEU A 229 -0.67 -7.42 26.05
CA LEU A 229 -1.35 -7.54 27.34
C LEU A 229 -2.58 -6.62 27.40
N LYS A 230 -2.43 -5.36 26.98
CA LYS A 230 -3.54 -4.41 26.88
C LYS A 230 -4.64 -4.92 25.95
N SER A 231 -4.29 -5.50 24.81
CA SER A 231 -5.26 -6.04 23.83
C SER A 231 -6.03 -7.24 24.37
N ILE A 232 -5.48 -7.97 25.34
CA ILE A 232 -6.14 -9.12 25.99
C ILE A 232 -6.98 -8.67 27.18
N LEU A 233 -6.43 -7.78 28.03
CA LEU A 233 -6.99 -7.46 29.34
C LEU A 233 -8.02 -6.31 29.28
N VAL A 234 -7.84 -5.35 28.35
CA VAL A 234 -8.72 -4.17 28.26
C VAL A 234 -9.82 -4.43 27.24
N LYS A 235 -11.07 -4.42 27.72
CA LYS A 235 -12.26 -4.50 26.86
C LYS A 235 -12.48 -3.17 26.12
N ASP A 236 -11.73 -2.96 25.06
CA ASP A 236 -11.91 -1.84 24.14
C ASP A 236 -12.55 -2.36 22.84
N PRO A 237 -13.72 -1.88 22.40
CA PRO A 237 -14.39 -2.31 21.16
C PRO A 237 -13.48 -2.24 19.93
N ARG A 238 -12.48 -1.33 19.95
CA ARG A 238 -11.52 -1.15 18.87
C ARG A 238 -10.42 -2.21 18.87
N ARG A 239 -10.16 -2.88 20.01
CA ARG A 239 -9.00 -3.73 20.26
C ARG A 239 -9.37 -5.11 20.78
N HIS A 240 -10.64 -5.43 20.84
CA HIS A 240 -11.08 -6.72 21.35
C HIS A 240 -10.82 -7.82 20.31
N TRP A 241 -9.62 -8.42 20.41
CA TRP A 241 -9.21 -9.52 19.56
C TRP A 241 -9.32 -10.85 20.30
N PRO A 242 -9.93 -11.89 19.70
CA PRO A 242 -9.85 -13.24 20.26
C PRO A 242 -8.40 -13.67 20.42
N LEU A 243 -8.09 -14.30 21.56
CA LEU A 243 -6.71 -14.78 21.87
C LEU A 243 -6.14 -15.64 20.71
N LYS A 244 -7.00 -16.49 20.11
CA LYS A 244 -6.62 -17.29 18.94
C LYS A 244 -6.07 -16.43 17.78
N ARG A 245 -6.66 -15.26 17.53
CA ARG A 245 -6.22 -14.36 16.46
C ARG A 245 -4.90 -13.69 16.82
N ILE A 246 -4.70 -13.32 18.08
CA ILE A 246 -3.42 -12.75 18.56
C ILE A 246 -2.30 -13.77 18.40
N ILE A 247 -2.52 -15.04 18.80
CA ILE A 247 -1.55 -16.13 18.61
C ILE A 247 -1.25 -16.33 17.11
N GLN A 248 -2.27 -16.32 16.26
CA GLN A 248 -2.10 -16.42 14.81
C GLN A 248 -1.25 -15.27 14.26
N VAL A 249 -1.52 -14.02 14.66
CA VAL A 249 -0.73 -12.86 14.26
C VAL A 249 0.73 -13.02 14.67
N ILE A 250 0.99 -13.44 15.92
CA ILE A 250 2.37 -13.66 16.39
C ILE A 250 3.07 -14.74 15.56
N ALA A 251 2.39 -15.85 15.28
CA ALA A 251 2.93 -16.94 14.48
C ALA A 251 3.22 -16.51 13.03
N GLU A 252 2.31 -15.79 12.41
CA GLU A 252 2.46 -15.29 11.04
C GLU A 252 3.52 -14.17 10.93
N SER A 253 3.67 -13.32 11.97
CA SER A 253 4.66 -12.25 11.99
C SER A 253 6.11 -12.76 12.03
N ALA A 254 6.32 -14.00 12.48
CA ALA A 254 7.62 -14.66 12.45
C ALA A 254 8.02 -15.13 11.04
N ILE A 255 7.05 -15.24 10.14
CA ILE A 255 7.24 -15.71 8.77
C ILE A 255 6.74 -14.57 7.86
N PHE A 256 7.59 -14.08 6.95
CA PHE A 256 7.11 -13.15 5.92
C PHE A 256 6.01 -13.81 5.11
N PRO A 257 4.83 -13.19 4.97
CA PRO A 257 3.76 -13.79 4.20
C PRO A 257 4.16 -13.85 2.72
N ASP A 258 4.48 -15.06 2.25
CA ASP A 258 4.46 -15.33 0.82
C ASP A 258 2.99 -15.49 0.41
N LEU A 259 2.44 -14.42 -0.18
CA LEU A 259 1.04 -14.43 -0.60
C LEU A 259 0.77 -15.31 -1.83
N SER A 260 1.79 -15.93 -2.41
CA SER A 260 1.64 -16.78 -3.59
C SER A 260 0.74 -17.99 -3.34
N GLU A 261 0.76 -18.58 -2.14
CA GLU A 261 -0.14 -19.67 -1.78
C GLU A 261 -1.60 -19.21 -1.65
N SER A 262 -1.83 -17.97 -1.21
CA SER A 262 -3.18 -17.37 -1.22
C SER A 262 -3.65 -17.11 -2.65
N ALA A 263 -2.78 -16.60 -3.50
CA ALA A 263 -3.04 -16.41 -4.92
C ALA A 263 -3.34 -17.75 -5.62
N ARG A 264 -2.59 -18.81 -5.29
CA ARG A 264 -2.82 -20.16 -5.83
C ARG A 264 -4.21 -20.69 -5.48
N LYS A 265 -4.70 -20.43 -4.27
CA LYS A 265 -6.06 -20.81 -3.87
C LYS A 265 -7.13 -20.11 -4.71
N ILE A 266 -6.93 -18.82 -5.01
CA ILE A 266 -7.84 -18.05 -5.87
C ILE A 266 -7.78 -18.57 -7.30
N LEU A 267 -6.59 -18.90 -7.80
CA LEU A 267 -6.38 -19.49 -9.12
C LEU A 267 -6.99 -20.91 -9.25
N GLY A 268 -7.40 -21.53 -8.15
CA GLY A 268 -8.19 -22.76 -8.15
C GLY A 268 -9.61 -22.60 -8.72
N ASP A 269 -10.13 -21.36 -8.82
CA ASP A 269 -11.36 -21.06 -9.55
C ASP A 269 -11.05 -21.04 -11.06
N ASP A 270 -11.80 -21.81 -11.85
CA ASP A 270 -11.59 -21.93 -13.30
C ASP A 270 -11.81 -20.61 -14.05
N ARG A 271 -12.59 -19.70 -13.46
CA ARG A 271 -12.85 -18.38 -14.03
C ARG A 271 -11.67 -17.43 -13.87
N VAL A 272 -10.70 -17.74 -12.99
CA VAL A 272 -9.54 -16.89 -12.69
C VAL A 272 -8.30 -17.45 -13.36
N HIS A 273 -7.63 -16.66 -14.17
CA HIS A 273 -6.34 -17.02 -14.76
C HIS A 273 -5.17 -16.16 -14.30
N THR A 274 -5.44 -14.93 -13.86
CA THR A 274 -4.42 -14.00 -13.38
C THR A 274 -4.82 -13.44 -12.01
N VAL A 275 -3.91 -13.48 -11.05
CA VAL A 275 -4.05 -12.83 -9.74
C VAL A 275 -2.98 -11.78 -9.57
N ILE A 276 -3.37 -10.58 -9.14
CA ILE A 276 -2.47 -9.46 -8.91
C ILE A 276 -2.63 -8.93 -7.49
N PHE A 277 -1.53 -9.00 -6.71
CA PHE A 277 -1.46 -8.44 -5.36
C PHE A 277 -0.43 -7.31 -5.27
N GLY A 278 -0.42 -6.62 -4.15
CA GLY A 278 0.60 -5.70 -3.65
C GLY A 278 1.00 -6.09 -2.22
N HIS A 279 0.91 -5.17 -1.27
CA HIS A 279 1.00 -5.34 0.18
C HIS A 279 2.39 -5.74 0.72
N THR A 280 3.02 -6.76 0.17
CA THR A 280 4.29 -7.29 0.69
C THR A 280 5.50 -6.41 0.41
N HIS A 281 5.37 -5.40 -0.43
CA HIS A 281 6.42 -4.52 -0.93
C HIS A 281 7.50 -5.23 -1.76
N VAL A 282 7.37 -6.53 -2.00
CA VAL A 282 8.29 -7.33 -2.81
C VAL A 282 7.60 -7.70 -4.12
N TYR A 283 8.16 -7.24 -5.24
CA TYR A 283 7.64 -7.63 -6.55
C TYR A 283 7.91 -9.11 -6.80
N GLN A 284 6.94 -9.78 -7.42
CA GLN A 284 7.02 -11.22 -7.66
C GLN A 284 6.21 -11.59 -8.90
N TYR A 285 6.70 -12.58 -9.63
CA TYR A 285 5.96 -13.28 -10.67
C TYR A 285 6.07 -14.76 -10.45
N ARG A 286 4.94 -15.47 -10.54
CA ARG A 286 4.87 -16.94 -10.53
C ARG A 286 3.86 -17.41 -11.55
N GLN A 287 4.21 -18.49 -12.23
CA GLN A 287 3.34 -19.21 -13.15
C GLN A 287 3.24 -20.65 -12.69
N TRP A 288 2.03 -21.17 -12.54
CA TRP A 288 1.79 -22.58 -12.17
C TRP A 288 1.39 -23.44 -13.37
N SER A 289 0.82 -22.83 -14.42
CA SER A 289 0.52 -23.46 -15.71
C SER A 289 0.50 -22.37 -16.78
N GLU A 290 0.39 -22.74 -18.03
CA GLU A 290 0.29 -21.76 -19.14
C GLU A 290 -0.82 -20.73 -18.95
N ASN A 291 -1.81 -21.06 -18.12
CA ASN A 291 -3.03 -20.30 -17.95
C ASN A 291 -3.26 -19.80 -16.51
N LYS A 292 -2.32 -19.98 -15.59
CA LYS A 292 -2.49 -19.59 -14.17
C LYS A 292 -1.25 -18.87 -13.68
N GLU A 293 -1.37 -17.55 -13.50
CA GLU A 293 -0.25 -16.68 -13.16
C GLU A 293 -0.57 -15.74 -11.99
N TYR A 294 0.46 -15.35 -11.29
CA TYR A 294 0.40 -14.45 -10.16
C TYR A 294 1.47 -13.37 -10.29
N PHE A 295 1.06 -12.15 -10.01
CA PHE A 295 1.92 -11.00 -9.90
C PHE A 295 1.80 -10.35 -8.52
N ASN A 296 2.92 -9.90 -7.97
CA ASN A 296 2.94 -8.91 -6.93
C ASN A 296 3.60 -7.64 -7.48
N THR A 297 2.94 -6.52 -7.35
CA THR A 297 3.40 -5.25 -7.93
C THR A 297 4.59 -4.63 -7.19
N GLY A 298 4.97 -5.17 -6.01
CA GLY A 298 6.01 -4.56 -5.20
C GLY A 298 5.63 -3.19 -4.64
N THR A 299 6.59 -2.28 -4.54
CA THR A 299 6.39 -0.91 -4.04
C THR A 299 7.23 0.10 -4.81
N TRP A 300 6.78 1.36 -4.83
CA TRP A 300 7.55 2.50 -5.35
C TRP A 300 8.28 3.27 -4.25
N THR A 301 8.34 2.73 -3.04
CA THR A 301 9.14 3.28 -1.96
C THR A 301 10.50 2.59 -1.87
N GLU A 302 11.47 3.27 -1.28
CA GLU A 302 12.80 2.72 -1.06
C GLU A 302 12.77 1.61 -0.01
N ILE A 303 13.39 0.49 -0.31
CA ILE A 303 13.59 -0.64 0.60
C ILE A 303 15.10 -0.77 0.89
N THR A 304 15.47 -1.01 2.14
CA THR A 304 16.85 -1.33 2.51
C THR A 304 17.02 -2.85 2.60
N SER A 305 17.86 -3.42 1.75
CA SER A 305 18.19 -4.84 1.75
C SER A 305 19.45 -5.12 2.57
N LEU A 306 19.37 -6.12 3.44
CA LEU A 306 20.52 -6.70 4.17
C LEU A 306 21.01 -8.02 3.55
N ASP A 307 20.53 -8.37 2.37
CA ASP A 307 21.03 -9.53 1.65
C ASP A 307 22.33 -9.20 0.92
N ILE A 308 23.29 -10.11 0.96
CA ILE A 308 24.62 -9.93 0.37
C ILE A 308 24.53 -9.63 -1.14
N VAL A 309 23.57 -10.26 -1.83
CA VAL A 309 23.37 -10.10 -3.27
C VAL A 309 22.77 -8.74 -3.64
N SER A 310 22.01 -8.13 -2.72
CA SER A 310 21.28 -6.88 -2.93
C SER A 310 21.46 -5.90 -1.79
N LEU A 311 22.65 -5.90 -1.17
CA LEU A 311 22.96 -5.05 -0.02
C LEU A 311 22.81 -3.57 -0.35
N GLY A 312 22.03 -2.86 0.46
CA GLY A 312 21.85 -1.41 0.32
C GLY A 312 20.41 -1.01 0.01
N LYS A 313 20.27 0.21 -0.51
CA LYS A 313 18.97 0.77 -0.88
C LYS A 313 18.55 0.28 -2.26
N ILE A 314 17.35 -0.27 -2.33
CA ILE A 314 16.76 -0.77 -3.57
C ILE A 314 15.46 -0.03 -3.80
N THR A 315 15.31 0.51 -5.00
CA THR A 315 14.03 1.01 -5.50
C THR A 315 13.80 0.47 -6.89
N LYS A 316 12.68 -0.20 -7.07
CA LYS A 316 12.20 -0.61 -8.39
C LYS A 316 10.77 -0.14 -8.55
N LEU A 317 10.55 0.72 -9.53
CA LEU A 317 9.24 1.29 -9.82
C LEU A 317 8.40 0.29 -10.63
N THR A 318 8.06 -0.83 -10.00
CA THR A 318 7.38 -1.95 -10.66
C THR A 318 5.87 -1.76 -10.75
N TYR A 319 5.30 -2.26 -11.85
CA TYR A 319 3.85 -2.27 -12.12
C TYR A 319 3.50 -3.46 -13.01
N VAL A 320 2.23 -3.82 -13.08
CA VAL A 320 1.71 -4.82 -14.01
C VAL A 320 0.98 -4.11 -15.14
N LEU A 321 1.40 -4.34 -16.36
CA LEU A 321 0.68 -3.95 -17.56
C LEU A 321 -0.20 -5.10 -18.01
N ILE A 322 -1.50 -4.84 -18.15
CA ILE A 322 -2.48 -5.80 -18.68
C ILE A 322 -2.87 -5.31 -20.07
N GLU A 323 -2.71 -6.16 -21.06
CA GLU A 323 -3.03 -5.83 -22.47
C GLU A 323 -3.98 -6.86 -23.03
N TYR A 324 -4.97 -6.37 -23.77
CA TYR A 324 -5.85 -7.20 -24.56
C TYR A 324 -5.22 -7.42 -25.93
N PRO A 325 -5.04 -8.67 -26.36
CA PRO A 325 -4.48 -8.96 -27.67
C PRO A 325 -5.49 -8.61 -28.78
N GLU A 326 -4.98 -8.19 -29.94
CA GLU A 326 -5.80 -7.80 -31.09
C GLU A 326 -6.70 -8.94 -31.64
N ASP A 327 -6.31 -10.18 -31.40
CA ASP A 327 -7.07 -11.37 -31.80
C ASP A 327 -8.29 -11.68 -30.90
N GLY A 328 -8.60 -10.77 -29.95
CA GLY A 328 -9.73 -10.92 -29.03
C GLY A 328 -9.51 -12.00 -27.96
N GLY A 329 -8.28 -12.43 -27.76
CA GLY A 329 -7.91 -13.37 -26.71
C GLY A 329 -8.04 -12.77 -25.30
N ARG A 330 -7.80 -13.61 -24.29
CA ARG A 330 -7.79 -13.17 -22.88
C ARG A 330 -6.70 -12.13 -22.63
N PRO A 331 -6.92 -11.19 -21.65
CA PRO A 331 -5.91 -10.23 -21.26
C PRO A 331 -4.65 -10.91 -20.73
N ARG A 332 -3.49 -10.34 -21.02
CA ARG A 332 -2.18 -10.84 -20.61
C ARG A 332 -1.50 -9.84 -19.69
N GLY A 333 -1.02 -10.31 -18.53
CA GLY A 333 -0.26 -9.51 -17.58
C GLY A 333 1.24 -9.55 -17.91
N ARG A 334 1.93 -8.42 -17.69
CA ARG A 334 3.40 -8.34 -17.73
C ARG A 334 3.89 -7.49 -16.55
N LEU A 335 4.75 -8.05 -15.72
CA LEU A 335 5.44 -7.30 -14.67
C LEU A 335 6.55 -6.46 -15.32
N LYS A 336 6.47 -5.14 -15.17
CA LYS A 336 7.39 -4.17 -15.76
C LYS A 336 7.99 -3.26 -14.69
N GLU A 337 9.10 -2.62 -15.00
CA GLU A 337 9.74 -1.58 -14.19
C GLU A 337 9.72 -0.27 -14.97
N TRP A 338 9.24 0.79 -14.35
CA TRP A 338 9.33 2.13 -14.91
C TRP A 338 10.73 2.70 -14.69
N LYS A 339 11.43 3.03 -15.77
CA LYS A 339 12.78 3.62 -15.74
C LYS A 339 12.81 5.07 -16.22
N GLY A 340 11.66 5.63 -16.56
CA GLY A 340 11.51 6.94 -17.19
C GLY A 340 11.29 6.85 -18.69
N TYR A 341 11.10 8.00 -19.34
CA TYR A 341 11.06 8.09 -20.79
C TYR A 341 12.35 7.48 -21.34
N HIS A 342 12.26 6.59 -22.32
CA HIS A 342 13.40 5.98 -22.95
C HIS A 342 14.36 7.04 -23.49
N LYS A 343 15.57 7.03 -22.98
CA LYS A 343 16.74 7.36 -23.82
C LYS A 343 16.92 6.16 -24.74
N ILE A 344 16.79 6.39 -26.04
CA ILE A 344 16.84 5.35 -27.09
C ILE A 344 18.21 4.65 -27.10
N GLU A 345 19.22 5.24 -26.47
CA GLU A 345 20.57 4.73 -26.34
C GLU A 345 21.10 5.04 -24.94
N GLU A 346 21.30 4.02 -24.12
CA GLU A 346 22.27 4.07 -23.04
C GLU A 346 23.52 3.35 -23.54
N ASP A 347 24.58 4.11 -23.78
CA ASP A 347 25.92 3.56 -23.91
C ASP A 347 26.26 2.88 -22.58
N VAL A 348 26.23 1.56 -22.57
CA VAL A 348 26.79 0.80 -21.46
C VAL A 348 28.30 0.94 -21.60
N ALA A 349 28.89 1.86 -20.84
CA ALA A 349 30.33 1.88 -20.67
C ALA A 349 30.73 0.55 -20.02
N ILE A 350 31.25 -0.36 -20.83
CA ILE A 350 31.90 -1.57 -20.34
C ILE A 350 33.27 -1.11 -19.83
N SER A 351 33.40 -1.00 -18.49
CA SER A 351 34.70 -0.80 -17.82
C SER A 351 35.26 -2.13 -17.39
#